data_5b80dea9e229f0bcf715079a9a005201
#
_entry.id   5b80dea9e229f0bcf715079a9a005201
#
_cell.length_a   1.000
_cell.length_b   1.000
_cell.length_c   1.000
_cell.angle_alpha   90.00
_cell.angle_beta   90.00
_cell.angle_gamma   90.00
#
_symmetry.space_group_name_H-M   'P 1'
#
loop_
_entity.id
_entity.type
_entity.pdbx_description
1 polymer ?
#
loop_
_entity_poly.entity_id
_entity_poly.type
_entity_poly.pdbx_seq_one_letter_code
_entity_poly.pdbx_strand_id
1 'polypeptide(L)'
;RKCLGKCKGCPVCNGIACRNTIPGPGAKGVGDTAIRNYAKWQDIRVVMDTLCEKRPVDTSIELFGRTFKYPIFAGPVGAVAMHYSDKYNDVTYNAELVPECADAGIAAFTGDGMDPQVMQGATDAIKACGGVGVPTVKPWNAQMIAEKMDLVKKSGAFAVAMDVDAAGLPFLKNFVPPAGSK
;
A
#
# COMPACT_ATOMS: atom_id res chain seq x y z
N ARG A 1 17.03 1.79 -14.39
CA ARG A 1 16.31 1.93 -13.10
C ARG A 1 16.49 3.34 -12.55
N LYS A 2 15.77 4.33 -13.05
CA LYS A 2 15.67 5.65 -12.41
C LYS A 2 14.45 5.59 -11.48
N CYS A 3 14.64 5.09 -10.28
CA CYS A 3 13.62 5.17 -9.26
C CYS A 3 13.50 6.63 -8.83
N LEU A 4 12.42 7.26 -9.22
CA LEU A 4 11.74 8.44 -8.66
C LEU A 4 12.60 9.42 -7.78
N GLY A 5 13.90 9.57 -8.02
CA GLY A 5 14.78 10.59 -7.44
C GLY A 5 15.27 10.39 -6.00
N LYS A 6 14.48 9.81 -5.11
CA LYS A 6 14.83 9.68 -3.68
C LYS A 6 15.39 8.31 -3.30
N CYS A 7 15.14 7.28 -4.09
CA CYS A 7 15.67 5.93 -3.88
C CYS A 7 17.11 5.80 -4.42
N LYS A 8 17.99 5.09 -3.69
CA LYS A 8 19.38 4.86 -4.09
C LYS A 8 19.55 3.94 -5.30
N GLY A 9 18.49 3.29 -5.77
CA GLY A 9 18.52 2.43 -6.96
C GLY A 9 19.49 1.24 -6.86
N CYS A 10 19.59 0.62 -5.70
CA CYS A 10 20.53 -0.48 -5.44
C CYS A 10 20.32 -1.65 -6.42
N PRO A 11 21.39 -2.35 -6.83
CA PRO A 11 21.29 -3.56 -7.66
C PRO A 11 20.42 -4.64 -7.01
N VAL A 12 20.52 -4.78 -5.69
CA VAL A 12 19.69 -5.65 -4.85
C VAL A 12 18.99 -4.80 -3.81
N CYS A 13 17.67 -4.75 -3.86
CA CYS A 13 16.86 -4.00 -2.90
C CYS A 13 16.63 -4.83 -1.63
N ASN A 14 17.63 -4.90 -0.78
CA ASN A 14 17.63 -5.70 0.45
C ASN A 14 17.41 -4.87 1.73
N GLY A 15 17.16 -3.56 1.61
CA GLY A 15 16.93 -2.67 2.75
C GLY A 15 18.18 -2.18 3.49
N ILE A 16 19.39 -2.65 3.12
CA ILE A 16 20.61 -2.30 3.86
C ILE A 16 21.03 -0.84 3.60
N ALA A 17 21.05 -0.42 2.33
CA ALA A 17 21.56 0.91 1.96
C ALA A 17 20.66 2.06 2.42
N CYS A 18 19.37 1.81 2.64
CA CYS A 18 18.38 2.79 3.11
C CYS A 18 17.89 2.51 4.53
N ARG A 19 18.61 1.69 5.28
CA ARG A 19 18.32 1.40 6.67
C ARG A 19 18.27 2.70 7.48
N ASN A 20 17.22 2.86 8.29
CA ASN A 20 17.01 4.03 9.14
C ASN A 20 16.93 5.37 8.40
N THR A 21 16.60 5.37 7.11
CA THR A 21 16.41 6.60 6.32
C THR A 21 15.01 6.65 5.71
N ILE A 22 14.56 7.85 5.39
CA ILE A 22 13.32 8.09 4.64
C ILE A 22 13.70 8.62 3.24
N PRO A 23 13.13 8.07 2.16
CA PRO A 23 12.34 6.85 2.10
C PRO A 23 13.23 5.62 2.25
N GLY A 24 12.76 4.64 2.96
CA GLY A 24 13.48 3.39 3.09
C GLY A 24 12.68 2.35 3.84
N PRO A 25 12.70 1.10 3.38
CA PRO A 25 12.05 0.03 4.11
C PRO A 25 12.74 -0.16 5.45
N GLY A 26 11.97 -0.51 6.49
CA GLY A 26 12.48 -0.69 7.85
C GLY A 26 12.87 0.61 8.56
N ALA A 27 12.30 1.74 8.14
CA ALA A 27 12.54 3.03 8.74
C ALA A 27 12.03 3.16 10.19
N LYS A 28 11.32 2.18 10.70
CA LYS A 28 10.77 2.15 12.06
C LYS A 28 11.54 1.20 12.94
N GLY A 29 11.85 1.64 14.16
CA GLY A 29 12.50 0.82 15.18
C GLY A 29 13.98 0.53 14.90
N VAL A 30 14.47 -0.59 15.41
CA VAL A 30 15.89 -0.98 15.39
C VAL A 30 16.40 -1.41 14.00
N GLY A 31 15.50 -1.61 13.06
CA GLY A 31 15.81 -1.52 11.65
C GLY A 31 16.38 -2.76 10.96
N ASP A 32 15.99 -3.96 11.34
CA ASP A 32 16.30 -5.16 10.56
C ASP A 32 15.09 -5.75 9.81
N THR A 33 13.88 -5.22 10.03
CA THR A 33 12.63 -5.76 9.49
C THR A 33 12.65 -5.87 7.97
N ALA A 34 13.12 -4.85 7.27
CA ALA A 34 13.20 -4.87 5.81
C ALA A 34 14.24 -5.87 5.29
N ILE A 35 15.36 -6.01 6.01
CA ILE A 35 16.40 -7.00 5.69
C ILE A 35 15.82 -8.40 5.85
N ARG A 36 15.09 -8.65 6.92
CA ARG A 36 14.41 -9.93 7.18
C ARG A 36 13.30 -10.20 6.15
N ASN A 37 12.52 -9.20 5.77
CA ASN A 37 11.52 -9.34 4.72
C ASN A 37 12.15 -9.79 3.40
N TYR A 38 13.27 -9.16 3.02
CA TYR A 38 14.00 -9.57 1.84
C TYR A 38 14.53 -11.01 1.97
N ALA A 39 15.14 -11.37 3.12
CA ALA A 39 15.68 -12.70 3.36
C ALA A 39 14.56 -13.77 3.32
N LYS A 40 13.37 -13.46 3.84
CA LYS A 40 12.24 -14.40 3.83
C LYS A 40 11.73 -14.74 2.43
N TRP A 41 11.84 -13.83 1.47
CA TRP A 41 11.54 -14.16 0.08
C TRP A 41 12.49 -15.22 -0.49
N GLN A 42 13.72 -15.32 0.02
CA GLN A 42 14.69 -16.32 -0.42
C GLN A 42 14.36 -17.73 0.11
N ASP A 43 13.53 -17.83 1.14
CA ASP A 43 13.06 -19.12 1.67
C ASP A 43 11.96 -19.74 0.78
N ILE A 44 11.29 -18.94 -0.05
CA ILE A 44 10.24 -19.40 -0.94
C ILE A 44 10.89 -19.98 -2.19
N ARG A 45 10.53 -21.20 -2.54
CA ARG A 45 11.03 -21.91 -3.71
C ARG A 45 9.89 -22.25 -4.66
N VAL A 46 10.18 -22.14 -5.94
CA VAL A 46 9.25 -22.64 -6.97
C VAL A 46 9.30 -24.17 -6.95
N VAL A 47 8.14 -24.78 -6.78
CA VAL A 47 7.98 -26.22 -6.95
C VAL A 47 7.92 -26.47 -8.45
N MET A 48 8.94 -27.13 -8.98
CA MET A 48 9.05 -27.49 -10.38
C MET A 48 8.61 -28.94 -10.60
N ASP A 49 7.54 -29.11 -11.33
CA ASP A 49 7.06 -30.43 -11.76
C ASP A 49 7.18 -30.52 -13.28
N THR A 50 8.26 -31.21 -13.73
CA THR A 50 8.60 -31.31 -15.15
C THR A 50 7.81 -32.39 -15.90
N LEU A 51 7.25 -33.35 -15.16
CA LEU A 51 6.42 -34.44 -15.71
C LEU A 51 4.98 -34.27 -15.25
N CYS A 52 4.31 -33.28 -15.78
CA CYS A 52 2.90 -33.03 -15.47
C CYS A 52 2.06 -32.93 -16.75
N GLU A 53 0.78 -33.24 -16.63
CA GLU A 53 -0.17 -32.99 -17.69
C GLU A 53 -0.33 -31.48 -17.91
N LYS A 54 -0.39 -31.07 -19.18
CA LYS A 54 -0.76 -29.69 -19.52
C LYS A 54 -2.20 -29.43 -19.08
N ARG A 55 -2.38 -28.57 -18.11
CA ARG A 55 -3.68 -28.11 -17.64
C ARG A 55 -3.78 -26.61 -17.79
N PRO A 56 -4.97 -26.06 -18.07
CA PRO A 56 -5.20 -24.64 -17.90
C PRO A 56 -4.86 -24.24 -16.47
N VAL A 57 -4.10 -23.16 -16.31
CA VAL A 57 -3.76 -22.61 -14.99
C VAL A 57 -4.82 -21.60 -14.62
N ASP A 58 -5.56 -21.87 -13.56
CA ASP A 58 -6.44 -20.89 -12.92
C ASP A 58 -5.68 -20.21 -11.78
N THR A 59 -5.50 -18.90 -11.91
CA THR A 59 -4.85 -18.06 -10.91
C THR A 59 -5.85 -17.21 -10.13
N SER A 60 -7.14 -17.39 -10.37
CA SER A 60 -8.17 -16.61 -9.72
C SER A 60 -8.24 -16.90 -8.21
N ILE A 61 -8.66 -15.88 -7.48
CA ILE A 61 -8.92 -15.99 -6.05
C ILE A 61 -10.21 -15.27 -5.70
N GLU A 62 -10.99 -15.85 -4.81
CA GLU A 62 -12.11 -15.17 -4.19
C GLU A 62 -11.69 -14.57 -2.86
N LEU A 63 -11.94 -13.26 -2.68
CA LEU A 63 -11.64 -12.53 -1.45
C LEU A 63 -12.79 -11.56 -1.13
N PHE A 64 -13.36 -11.68 0.06
CA PHE A 64 -14.49 -10.85 0.52
C PHE A 64 -15.67 -10.81 -0.46
N GLY A 65 -16.01 -11.96 -1.06
CA GLY A 65 -17.12 -12.09 -2.01
C GLY A 65 -16.85 -11.50 -3.40
N ARG A 66 -15.59 -11.19 -3.73
CA ARG A 66 -15.16 -10.78 -5.07
C ARG A 66 -14.11 -11.72 -5.63
N THR A 67 -14.21 -12.02 -6.90
CA THR A 67 -13.22 -12.81 -7.63
C THR A 67 -12.20 -11.90 -8.29
N PHE A 68 -10.93 -12.16 -8.07
CA PHE A 68 -9.79 -11.48 -8.69
C PHE A 68 -9.04 -12.43 -9.62
N LYS A 69 -8.47 -11.89 -10.66
CA LYS A 69 -7.75 -12.68 -11.68
C LYS A 69 -6.44 -13.28 -11.15
N TYR A 70 -5.81 -12.61 -10.20
CA TYR A 70 -4.55 -13.03 -9.60
C TYR A 70 -4.57 -12.83 -8.08
N PRO A 71 -3.87 -13.69 -7.30
CA PRO A 71 -3.78 -13.56 -5.84
C PRO A 71 -2.71 -12.54 -5.41
N ILE A 72 -2.66 -11.40 -6.07
CA ILE A 72 -1.74 -10.29 -5.80
C ILE A 72 -2.50 -8.98 -5.77
N PHE A 73 -2.07 -8.05 -4.94
CA PHE A 73 -2.69 -6.74 -4.76
C PHE A 73 -1.61 -5.68 -4.63
N ALA A 74 -1.89 -4.45 -5.06
CA ALA A 74 -1.02 -3.33 -4.79
C ALA A 74 -1.14 -2.91 -3.32
N GLY A 75 -0.03 -2.86 -2.59
CA GLY A 75 -0.01 -2.46 -1.18
C GLY A 75 -0.23 -0.95 -0.99
N PRO A 76 -0.67 -0.52 0.20
CA PRO A 76 -0.91 0.89 0.49
C PRO A 76 0.38 1.70 0.48
N VAL A 77 0.35 2.84 -0.19
CA VAL A 77 1.44 3.82 -0.21
C VAL A 77 0.88 5.18 0.17
N GLY A 78 1.52 5.85 1.10
CA GLY A 78 1.18 7.20 1.54
C GLY A 78 2.38 8.13 1.56
N ALA A 79 2.13 9.44 1.64
CA ALA A 79 3.14 10.49 1.59
C ALA A 79 4.06 10.36 0.37
N VAL A 80 3.46 10.14 -0.80
CA VAL A 80 4.14 9.80 -2.06
C VAL A 80 5.18 10.87 -2.43
N ALA A 81 4.79 12.14 -2.41
CA ALA A 81 5.69 13.24 -2.73
C ALA A 81 6.87 13.36 -1.74
N MET A 82 6.63 13.06 -0.46
CA MET A 82 7.66 13.11 0.56
C MET A 82 8.67 11.95 0.40
N HIS A 83 8.17 10.73 0.16
CA HIS A 83 8.98 9.53 0.26
C HIS A 83 9.62 9.11 -1.06
N TYR A 84 8.96 9.40 -2.19
CA TYR A 84 9.38 8.81 -3.47
C TYR A 84 9.76 9.86 -4.51
N SER A 85 8.90 10.82 -4.83
CA SER A 85 9.14 11.76 -5.93
C SER A 85 8.12 12.90 -5.92
N ASP A 86 8.51 14.04 -6.46
CA ASP A 86 7.64 15.21 -6.67
C ASP A 86 6.72 15.03 -7.89
N LYS A 87 6.89 13.94 -8.66
CA LYS A 87 6.10 13.66 -9.85
C LYS A 87 4.64 13.35 -9.52
N TYR A 88 4.41 12.70 -8.39
CA TYR A 88 3.10 12.32 -7.90
C TYR A 88 2.90 12.78 -6.47
N ASN A 89 1.69 13.15 -6.13
CA ASN A 89 1.20 13.21 -4.75
C ASN A 89 0.24 12.03 -4.51
N ASP A 90 -0.26 11.90 -3.30
CA ASP A 90 -1.13 10.79 -2.92
C ASP A 90 -2.43 10.74 -3.75
N VAL A 91 -2.98 11.91 -4.09
CA VAL A 91 -4.23 12.00 -4.89
C VAL A 91 -3.97 11.53 -6.33
N THR A 92 -2.96 12.10 -6.98
CA THR A 92 -2.64 11.76 -8.38
C THR A 92 -2.13 10.33 -8.52
N TYR A 93 -1.42 9.81 -7.52
CA TYR A 93 -0.97 8.43 -7.49
C TYR A 93 -2.15 7.45 -7.42
N ASN A 94 -3.10 7.67 -6.52
CA ASN A 94 -4.26 6.80 -6.38
C ASN A 94 -5.21 6.90 -7.58
N ALA A 95 -5.31 8.07 -8.22
CA ALA A 95 -6.12 8.26 -9.42
C ALA A 95 -5.63 7.42 -10.62
N GLU A 96 -4.35 7.07 -10.67
CA GLU A 96 -3.81 6.15 -11.67
C GLU A 96 -3.78 4.70 -11.16
N LEU A 97 -3.31 4.47 -9.93
CA LEU A 97 -3.11 3.13 -9.39
C LEU A 97 -4.40 2.31 -9.31
N VAL A 98 -5.48 2.92 -8.83
CA VAL A 98 -6.74 2.20 -8.58
C VAL A 98 -7.36 1.69 -9.88
N PRO A 99 -7.57 2.52 -10.93
CA PRO A 99 -8.13 2.01 -12.18
C PRO A 99 -7.21 1.01 -12.88
N GLU A 100 -5.90 1.23 -12.90
CA GLU A 100 -4.96 0.29 -13.53
C GLU A 100 -4.97 -1.09 -12.84
N CYS A 101 -5.08 -1.12 -11.52
CA CYS A 101 -5.23 -2.38 -10.79
C CYS A 101 -6.57 -3.07 -11.11
N ALA A 102 -7.66 -2.31 -11.18
CA ALA A 102 -8.97 -2.84 -11.52
C ALA A 102 -9.00 -3.44 -12.94
N ASP A 103 -8.42 -2.74 -13.92
CA ASP A 103 -8.31 -3.21 -15.30
C ASP A 103 -7.41 -4.46 -15.42
N ALA A 104 -6.37 -4.56 -14.60
CA ALA A 104 -5.54 -5.75 -14.50
C ALA A 104 -6.25 -6.94 -13.83
N GLY A 105 -7.43 -6.74 -13.24
CA GLY A 105 -8.18 -7.77 -12.53
C GLY A 105 -7.69 -8.05 -11.10
N ILE A 106 -7.03 -7.08 -10.48
CA ILE A 106 -6.60 -7.07 -9.09
C ILE A 106 -7.16 -5.84 -8.37
N ALA A 107 -6.85 -5.67 -7.08
CA ALA A 107 -7.21 -4.46 -6.36
C ALA A 107 -6.00 -3.73 -5.79
N ALA A 108 -6.14 -2.41 -5.60
CA ALA A 108 -5.19 -1.59 -4.89
C ALA A 108 -5.68 -1.33 -3.45
N PHE A 109 -4.74 -1.38 -2.51
CA PHE A 109 -4.89 -0.72 -1.22
C PHE A 109 -4.42 0.72 -1.37
N THR A 110 -5.19 1.69 -0.89
CA THR A 110 -4.79 3.10 -0.93
C THR A 110 -4.21 3.54 0.41
N GLY A 111 -3.36 4.56 0.38
CA GLY A 111 -2.82 5.16 1.61
C GLY A 111 -3.80 6.15 2.26
N ASP A 112 -3.46 6.57 3.46
CA ASP A 112 -4.15 7.62 4.21
C ASP A 112 -3.16 8.70 4.67
N GLY A 113 -3.64 9.90 4.87
CA GLY A 113 -2.84 11.06 5.27
C GLY A 113 -3.63 12.08 6.07
N MET A 114 -2.94 13.15 6.48
CA MET A 114 -3.54 14.28 7.20
C MET A 114 -4.41 15.15 6.28
N ASP A 115 -4.06 15.23 4.99
CA ASP A 115 -4.83 15.98 4.02
C ASP A 115 -6.15 15.22 3.71
N PRO A 116 -7.32 15.82 3.96
CA PRO A 116 -8.60 15.21 3.67
C PRO A 116 -8.76 14.81 2.20
N GLN A 117 -8.09 15.51 1.28
CA GLN A 117 -8.15 15.22 -0.15
C GLN A 117 -7.56 13.84 -0.51
N VAL A 118 -6.64 13.33 0.29
CA VAL A 118 -6.04 12.00 0.07
C VAL A 118 -7.10 10.92 0.16
N MET A 119 -7.88 10.92 1.24
CA MET A 119 -8.93 9.93 1.44
C MET A 119 -10.09 10.14 0.47
N GLN A 120 -10.48 11.39 0.21
CA GLN A 120 -11.53 11.72 -0.75
C GLN A 120 -11.14 11.22 -2.16
N GLY A 121 -9.96 11.58 -2.66
CA GLY A 121 -9.50 11.17 -3.99
C GLY A 121 -9.37 9.65 -4.14
N ALA A 122 -8.88 8.96 -3.10
CA ALA A 122 -8.78 7.51 -3.09
C ALA A 122 -10.16 6.84 -3.17
N THR A 123 -11.12 7.32 -2.37
CA THR A 123 -12.48 6.76 -2.36
C THR A 123 -13.26 7.09 -3.63
N ASP A 124 -13.03 8.25 -4.24
CA ASP A 124 -13.62 8.61 -5.53
C ASP A 124 -13.09 7.72 -6.66
N ALA A 125 -11.79 7.44 -6.70
CA ALA A 125 -11.19 6.51 -7.65
C ALA A 125 -11.75 5.09 -7.50
N ILE A 126 -11.86 4.59 -6.26
CA ILE A 126 -12.46 3.29 -5.97
C ILE A 126 -13.93 3.23 -6.42
N LYS A 127 -14.69 4.29 -6.16
CA LYS A 127 -16.09 4.40 -6.59
C LYS A 127 -16.21 4.35 -8.11
N ALA A 128 -15.36 5.07 -8.82
CA ALA A 128 -15.32 5.07 -10.29
C ALA A 128 -15.03 3.68 -10.88
N CYS A 129 -14.29 2.84 -10.14
CA CYS A 129 -13.99 1.46 -10.50
C CYS A 129 -14.99 0.43 -9.93
N GLY A 130 -16.23 0.84 -9.62
CA GLY A 130 -17.26 -0.07 -9.11
C GLY A 130 -16.95 -0.66 -7.74
N GLY A 131 -16.22 0.06 -6.90
CA GLY A 131 -15.82 -0.38 -5.56
C GLY A 131 -14.62 -1.34 -5.54
N VAL A 132 -13.88 -1.47 -6.64
CA VAL A 132 -12.69 -2.31 -6.70
C VAL A 132 -11.50 -1.57 -6.10
N GLY A 133 -11.28 -1.80 -4.80
CA GLY A 133 -10.18 -1.22 -4.04
C GLY A 133 -10.41 -1.36 -2.54
N VAL A 134 -9.36 -1.18 -1.76
CA VAL A 134 -9.38 -1.27 -0.30
C VAL A 134 -8.82 0.03 0.27
N PRO A 135 -9.67 0.96 0.72
CA PRO A 135 -9.19 2.14 1.43
C PRO A 135 -8.48 1.73 2.72
N THR A 136 -7.33 2.33 2.98
CA THR A 136 -6.63 2.14 4.24
C THR A 136 -6.82 3.38 5.11
N VAL A 137 -7.22 3.19 6.35
CA VAL A 137 -7.46 4.25 7.34
C VAL A 137 -6.42 4.13 8.45
N LYS A 138 -5.83 5.24 8.85
CA LYS A 138 -4.93 5.28 10.02
C LYS A 138 -5.75 5.30 11.32
N PRO A 139 -5.14 4.96 12.46
CA PRO A 139 -5.80 4.93 13.76
C PRO A 139 -6.01 6.35 14.31
N TRP A 140 -6.85 7.12 13.65
CA TRP A 140 -7.26 8.46 14.06
C TRP A 140 -8.15 8.45 15.30
N ASN A 141 -8.51 9.62 15.80
CA ASN A 141 -9.56 9.73 16.82
C ASN A 141 -10.92 9.25 16.26
N ALA A 142 -11.87 8.98 17.16
CA ALA A 142 -13.16 8.39 16.80
C ALA A 142 -13.93 9.23 15.76
N GLN A 143 -13.87 10.56 15.86
CA GLN A 143 -14.56 11.45 14.93
C GLN A 143 -13.99 11.32 13.51
N MET A 144 -12.68 11.43 13.36
CA MET A 144 -12.02 11.30 12.06
C MET A 144 -12.21 9.91 11.45
N ILE A 145 -12.19 8.86 12.29
CA ILE A 145 -12.49 7.51 11.81
C ILE A 145 -13.91 7.46 11.27
N ALA A 146 -14.90 8.01 11.98
CA ALA A 146 -16.28 8.02 11.52
C ALA A 146 -16.44 8.75 10.17
N GLU A 147 -15.84 9.94 10.03
CA GLU A 147 -15.86 10.72 8.79
C GLU A 147 -15.24 9.95 7.62
N LYS A 148 -14.06 9.32 7.83
CA LYS A 148 -13.39 8.52 6.81
C LYS A 148 -14.18 7.25 6.47
N MET A 149 -14.79 6.60 7.45
CA MET A 149 -15.64 5.42 7.22
C MET A 149 -16.90 5.75 6.41
N ASP A 150 -17.42 6.97 6.51
CA ASP A 150 -18.52 7.43 5.64
C ASP A 150 -18.06 7.57 4.19
N LEU A 151 -16.85 8.04 3.92
CA LEU A 151 -16.28 8.05 2.58
C LEU A 151 -16.07 6.62 2.06
N VAL A 152 -15.56 5.71 2.88
CA VAL A 152 -15.41 4.28 2.54
C VAL A 152 -16.76 3.68 2.13
N LYS A 153 -17.80 3.88 2.92
CA LYS A 153 -19.14 3.38 2.60
C LYS A 153 -19.66 3.94 1.27
N LYS A 154 -19.49 5.25 1.05
CA LYS A 154 -19.94 5.92 -0.19
C LYS A 154 -19.18 5.48 -1.43
N SER A 155 -17.95 4.98 -1.28
CA SER A 155 -17.14 4.45 -2.39
C SER A 155 -17.62 3.09 -2.88
N GLY A 156 -18.36 2.35 -2.07
CA GLY A 156 -18.77 0.98 -2.37
C GLY A 156 -17.61 -0.01 -2.27
N ALA A 157 -16.49 0.36 -1.63
CA ALA A 157 -15.35 -0.52 -1.42
C ALA A 157 -15.78 -1.84 -0.75
N PHE A 158 -15.24 -2.95 -1.23
CA PHE A 158 -15.60 -4.29 -0.73
C PHE A 158 -14.98 -4.61 0.64
N ALA A 159 -13.93 -3.89 1.03
CA ALA A 159 -13.24 -4.03 2.30
C ALA A 159 -12.58 -2.71 2.70
N VAL A 160 -12.16 -2.61 3.94
CA VAL A 160 -11.36 -1.51 4.47
C VAL A 160 -10.21 -2.09 5.30
N ALA A 161 -9.05 -1.47 5.23
CA ALA A 161 -7.89 -1.80 6.05
C ALA A 161 -7.63 -0.71 7.09
N MET A 162 -7.04 -1.08 8.23
CA MET A 162 -6.51 -0.11 9.18
C MET A 162 -4.99 -0.26 9.28
N ASP A 163 -4.28 0.84 9.06
CA ASP A 163 -2.83 0.92 9.18
C ASP A 163 -2.47 1.14 10.66
N VAL A 164 -1.96 0.11 11.31
CA VAL A 164 -1.60 0.14 12.75
C VAL A 164 -0.09 0.27 12.98
N ASP A 165 0.70 0.46 11.92
CA ASP A 165 2.15 0.54 11.99
C ASP A 165 2.69 1.91 12.43
N ALA A 166 1.84 2.93 12.43
CA ALA A 166 2.24 4.33 12.60
C ALA A 166 2.60 4.70 14.04
N ALA A 167 2.52 3.78 14.98
CA ALA A 167 2.94 4.03 16.36
C ALA A 167 4.44 4.30 16.43
N GLY A 168 4.80 5.57 16.68
CA GLY A 168 6.18 6.01 16.80
C GLY A 168 6.91 6.11 15.45
N LEU A 169 6.96 7.29 14.89
CA LEU A 169 7.81 7.63 13.75
C LEU A 169 9.12 8.26 14.27
N PRO A 170 10.12 7.47 14.70
CA PRO A 170 11.29 7.98 15.40
C PRO A 170 12.13 8.96 14.57
N PHE A 171 11.92 8.98 13.24
CA PHE A 171 12.61 9.88 12.31
C PHE A 171 11.87 11.19 12.07
N LEU A 172 10.64 11.31 12.52
CA LEU A 172 9.82 12.52 12.42
C LEU A 172 9.72 13.21 13.77
N LYS A 173 10.86 13.49 14.41
CA LYS A 173 10.95 14.06 15.75
C LYS A 173 10.18 15.37 15.95
N ASN A 174 10.00 16.14 14.88
CA ASN A 174 9.26 17.39 14.88
C ASN A 174 7.83 17.24 14.36
N PHE A 175 7.40 16.03 14.05
CA PHE A 175 6.05 15.76 13.59
C PHE A 175 5.15 15.56 14.80
N VAL A 176 4.18 16.46 14.94
CA VAL A 176 3.10 16.28 15.91
C VAL A 176 2.07 15.38 15.23
N PRO A 177 1.91 14.11 15.66
CA PRO A 177 0.88 13.26 15.08
C PRO A 177 -0.49 13.91 15.32
N PRO A 178 -1.43 13.76 14.39
CA PRO A 178 -2.79 14.24 14.59
C PRO A 178 -3.38 13.65 15.86
N ALA A 179 -4.22 14.42 16.54
CA ALA A 179 -4.83 13.98 17.77
C ALA A 179 -5.49 12.60 17.62
N GLY A 180 -5.05 11.64 18.38
CA GLY A 180 -5.55 10.26 18.37
C GLY A 180 -4.71 9.25 17.59
N SER A 181 -3.75 9.65 16.77
CA SER A 181 -2.78 8.71 16.21
C SER A 181 -1.62 8.55 17.19
N LYS A 182 -1.47 7.40 17.78
CA LYS A 182 -0.31 7.03 18.61
C LYS A 182 0.54 5.98 17.93
#